data_da14935076fbc222a43072e2196d1a2d
#
_entry.id   da14935076fbc222a43072e2196d1a2d
#
_cell.length_a   1.000
_cell.length_b   1.000
_cell.length_c   1.000
_cell.angle_alpha   90.00
_cell.angle_beta   90.00
_cell.angle_gamma   90.00
#
_symmetry.space_group_name_H-M   'P 1'
#
loop_
_entity.id
_entity.type
_entity.pdbx_description
1 polymer ?
#
loop_
_entity_poly.entity_id
_entity_poly.type
_entity_poly.pdbx_seq_one_letter_code
_entity_poly.pdbx_strand_id
1 'polypeptide(L)'
;MLVLLGSSLKMGGIVNNASETDLELLYDIGLNLGLAFQIQDDYLDLFGDEKLIGKKIGGDVIKRKKTVMYHVYKDISSSEDSHFLDQIYDDNKLEDLTKVEKITSLYKDKEVNIKTRKLSQEYSSNAISLIEKLNIKNDNKTGLIDICNKLLSRDY
;
A
#
# COMPACT_ATOMS: atom_id res chain seq x y z
N MET A 1 -2.10 -9.74 5.33
CA MET A 1 -3.10 -9.42 4.28
C MET A 1 -2.65 -9.86 2.88
N LEU A 2 -1.42 -9.58 2.44
CA LEU A 2 -0.88 -9.89 1.10
C LEU A 2 -1.07 -11.36 0.69
N VAL A 3 -0.49 -12.28 1.47
CA VAL A 3 -0.57 -13.73 1.22
C VAL A 3 -2.02 -14.24 1.23
N LEU A 4 -2.87 -13.66 2.08
CA LEU A 4 -4.28 -14.05 2.16
C LEU A 4 -5.02 -13.75 0.86
N LEU A 5 -4.80 -12.57 0.27
CA LEU A 5 -5.44 -12.17 -0.98
C LEU A 5 -4.96 -13.04 -2.16
N GLY A 6 -3.64 -13.28 -2.26
CA GLY A 6 -3.06 -14.19 -3.24
C GLY A 6 -3.60 -15.62 -3.10
N SER A 7 -3.62 -16.15 -1.89
CA SER A 7 -4.15 -17.49 -1.62
C SER A 7 -5.64 -17.59 -1.93
N SER A 8 -6.44 -16.55 -1.63
CA SER A 8 -7.88 -16.53 -1.91
C SER A 8 -8.16 -16.59 -3.41
N LEU A 9 -7.44 -15.80 -4.21
CA LEU A 9 -7.57 -15.84 -5.67
C LEU A 9 -7.12 -17.20 -6.25
N LYS A 10 -5.99 -17.73 -5.76
CA LYS A 10 -5.51 -19.05 -6.18
C LYS A 10 -6.50 -20.15 -5.82
N MET A 11 -7.09 -20.15 -4.62
CA MET A 11 -8.14 -21.10 -4.22
C MET A 11 -9.37 -21.03 -5.13
N GLY A 12 -9.80 -19.81 -5.49
CA GLY A 12 -10.88 -19.60 -6.47
C GLY A 12 -10.56 -20.24 -7.82
N GLY A 13 -9.32 -20.11 -8.28
CA GLY A 13 -8.84 -20.78 -9.50
C GLY A 13 -8.86 -22.30 -9.40
N ILE A 14 -8.39 -22.87 -8.28
CA ILE A 14 -8.37 -24.33 -8.04
C ILE A 14 -9.80 -24.90 -8.11
N VAL A 15 -10.76 -24.27 -7.44
CA VAL A 15 -12.15 -24.73 -7.44
C VAL A 15 -12.77 -24.73 -8.84
N ASN A 16 -12.30 -23.84 -9.72
CA ASN A 16 -12.76 -23.74 -11.12
C ASN A 16 -11.84 -24.50 -12.11
N ASN A 17 -10.94 -25.38 -11.66
CA ASN A 17 -10.02 -26.16 -12.48
C ASN A 17 -9.16 -25.31 -13.42
N ALA A 18 -8.70 -24.16 -12.95
CA ALA A 18 -7.77 -23.31 -13.70
C ALA A 18 -6.44 -24.05 -13.96
N SER A 19 -5.75 -23.67 -15.05
CA SER A 19 -4.41 -24.19 -15.34
C SER A 19 -3.40 -23.80 -14.27
N GLU A 20 -2.31 -24.57 -14.10
CA GLU A 20 -1.25 -24.23 -13.14
C GLU A 20 -0.68 -22.83 -13.41
N THR A 21 -0.51 -22.45 -14.68
CA THR A 21 -0.08 -21.11 -15.07
C THR A 21 -1.05 -20.02 -14.59
N ASP A 22 -2.36 -20.24 -14.76
CA ASP A 22 -3.37 -19.28 -14.28
C ASP A 22 -3.42 -19.23 -12.75
N LEU A 23 -3.18 -20.35 -12.07
CA LEU A 23 -3.10 -20.38 -10.59
C LEU A 23 -1.94 -19.57 -10.06
N GLU A 24 -0.78 -19.60 -10.70
CA GLU A 24 0.36 -18.76 -10.35
C GLU A 24 0.06 -17.27 -10.62
N LEU A 25 -0.50 -16.96 -11.79
CA LEU A 25 -0.92 -15.59 -12.13
C LEU A 25 -1.93 -15.04 -11.11
N LEU A 26 -2.94 -15.83 -10.73
CA LEU A 26 -3.94 -15.43 -9.73
C LEU A 26 -3.31 -15.14 -8.37
N TYR A 27 -2.34 -15.94 -7.96
CA TYR A 27 -1.59 -15.69 -6.73
C TYR A 27 -0.83 -14.37 -6.79
N ASP A 28 -0.08 -14.14 -7.88
CA ASP A 28 0.71 -12.93 -8.08
C ASP A 28 -0.16 -11.66 -8.22
N ILE A 29 -1.32 -11.77 -8.88
CA ILE A 29 -2.33 -10.70 -8.91
C ILE A 29 -2.72 -10.32 -7.48
N GLY A 30 -3.04 -11.29 -6.65
CA GLY A 30 -3.45 -11.05 -5.28
C GLY A 30 -2.32 -10.45 -4.41
N LEU A 31 -1.06 -10.85 -4.63
CA LEU A 31 0.09 -10.24 -3.95
C LEU A 31 0.25 -8.77 -4.34
N ASN A 32 0.22 -8.45 -5.65
CA ASN A 32 0.36 -7.08 -6.13
C ASN A 32 -0.79 -6.18 -5.65
N LEU A 33 -2.04 -6.65 -5.71
CA LEU A 33 -3.18 -5.92 -5.17
C LEU A 33 -3.07 -5.69 -3.67
N GLY A 34 -2.67 -6.70 -2.93
CA GLY A 34 -2.48 -6.59 -1.50
C GLY A 34 -1.38 -5.57 -1.14
N LEU A 35 -0.27 -5.52 -1.90
CA LEU A 35 0.78 -4.50 -1.74
C LEU A 35 0.24 -3.11 -2.04
N ALA A 36 -0.42 -2.92 -3.19
CA ALA A 36 -1.00 -1.64 -3.56
C ALA A 36 -1.96 -1.12 -2.47
N PHE A 37 -2.84 -2.00 -1.98
CA PHE A 37 -3.80 -1.68 -0.93
C PHE A 37 -3.11 -1.31 0.40
N GLN A 38 -2.11 -2.08 0.84
CA GLN A 38 -1.40 -1.80 2.09
C GLN A 38 -0.63 -0.48 2.03
N ILE A 39 0.04 -0.21 0.89
CA ILE A 39 0.76 1.05 0.66
C ILE A 39 -0.21 2.23 0.69
N GLN A 40 -1.39 2.08 0.07
CA GLN A 40 -2.42 3.11 0.10
C GLN A 40 -2.98 3.33 1.51
N ASP A 41 -3.23 2.25 2.27
CA ASP A 41 -3.71 2.33 3.66
C ASP A 41 -2.70 3.07 4.56
N ASP A 42 -1.41 2.72 4.46
CA ASP A 42 -0.32 3.40 5.16
C ASP A 42 -0.21 4.89 4.75
N TYR A 43 -0.43 5.21 3.46
CA TYR A 43 -0.45 6.59 2.96
C TYR A 43 -1.64 7.39 3.53
N LEU A 44 -2.84 6.81 3.49
CA LEU A 44 -4.06 7.46 3.96
C LEU A 44 -4.05 7.70 5.47
N ASP A 45 -3.39 6.82 6.26
CA ASP A 45 -3.23 7.04 7.71
C ASP A 45 -2.54 8.38 8.04
N LEU A 46 -1.68 8.90 7.16
CA LEU A 46 -0.94 10.13 7.40
C LEU A 46 -1.36 11.31 6.51
N PHE A 47 -1.81 11.06 5.30
CA PHE A 47 -2.11 12.06 4.26
C PHE A 47 -3.57 12.07 3.80
N GLY A 48 -4.42 11.26 4.38
CA GLY A 48 -5.85 11.23 4.06
C GLY A 48 -6.63 12.35 4.73
N ASP A 49 -7.92 12.46 4.41
CA ASP A 49 -8.84 13.41 5.04
C ASP A 49 -9.53 12.73 6.24
N GLU A 50 -9.33 13.27 7.45
CA GLU A 50 -9.94 12.75 8.69
C GLU A 50 -11.47 12.64 8.61
N LYS A 51 -12.12 13.56 7.90
CA LYS A 51 -13.59 13.58 7.78
C LYS A 51 -14.10 12.43 6.91
N LEU A 52 -13.31 12.04 5.93
CA LEU A 52 -13.66 10.95 5.01
C LEU A 52 -13.28 9.58 5.56
N ILE A 53 -12.14 9.50 6.25
CA ILE A 53 -11.63 8.25 6.82
C ILE A 53 -12.32 7.91 8.15
N GLY A 54 -12.83 8.91 8.87
CA GLY A 54 -13.47 8.74 10.18
C GLY A 54 -12.49 8.33 11.30
N LYS A 55 -11.18 8.51 11.09
CA LYS A 55 -10.12 8.21 12.05
C LYS A 55 -9.16 9.39 12.16
N LYS A 56 -8.53 9.54 13.33
CA LYS A 56 -7.45 10.51 13.53
C LYS A 56 -6.26 10.15 12.62
N ILE A 57 -5.69 11.17 11.99
CA ILE A 57 -4.49 11.05 11.14
C ILE A 57 -3.27 10.71 12.00
N GLY A 58 -2.35 9.90 11.45
CA GLY A 58 -1.05 9.60 12.04
C GLY A 58 -1.07 8.49 13.10
N GLY A 59 -2.12 7.67 13.12
CA GLY A 59 -2.24 6.55 14.06
C GLY A 59 -1.07 5.58 14.00
N ASP A 60 -0.53 5.32 12.81
CA ASP A 60 0.62 4.46 12.60
C ASP A 60 1.92 5.10 13.13
N VAL A 61 2.09 6.40 12.96
CA VAL A 61 3.22 7.17 13.50
C VAL A 61 3.19 7.16 15.03
N ILE A 62 2.04 7.41 15.64
CA ILE A 62 1.84 7.39 17.10
C ILE A 62 2.21 6.02 17.68
N LYS A 63 1.80 4.94 17.00
CA LYS A 63 2.14 3.56 17.35
C LYS A 63 3.57 3.15 16.96
N ARG A 64 4.35 4.07 16.41
CA ARG A 64 5.73 3.83 15.93
C ARG A 64 5.84 2.72 14.90
N LYS A 65 4.79 2.52 14.11
CA LYS A 65 4.80 1.55 13.03
C LYS A 65 5.70 2.05 11.89
N LYS A 66 6.72 1.27 11.56
CA LYS A 66 7.63 1.53 10.44
C LYS A 66 6.94 1.10 9.14
N THR A 67 6.10 2.00 8.62
CA THR A 67 5.33 1.79 7.38
C THR A 67 6.22 1.87 6.14
N VAL A 68 5.64 1.65 4.96
CA VAL A 68 6.37 1.82 3.69
C VAL A 68 6.99 3.22 3.56
N MET A 69 6.32 4.27 4.04
CA MET A 69 6.84 5.65 3.98
C MET A 69 8.12 5.82 4.81
N TYR A 70 8.22 5.17 5.97
CA TYR A 70 9.45 5.17 6.77
C TYR A 70 10.61 4.58 5.96
N HIS A 71 10.41 3.46 5.28
CA HIS A 71 11.46 2.82 4.47
C HIS A 71 11.81 3.65 3.25
N VAL A 72 10.82 4.18 2.52
CA VAL A 72 11.04 5.08 1.37
C VAL A 72 11.84 6.31 1.79
N TYR A 73 11.53 6.92 2.94
CA TYR A 73 12.32 8.05 3.46
C TYR A 73 13.78 7.66 3.69
N LYS A 74 14.02 6.53 4.36
CA LYS A 74 15.39 6.06 4.66
C LYS A 74 16.20 5.73 3.42
N ASP A 75 15.56 5.18 2.38
CA ASP A 75 16.21 4.81 1.14
C ASP A 75 16.70 6.03 0.32
N ILE A 76 16.03 7.18 0.48
CA ILE A 76 16.36 8.42 -0.28
C ILE A 76 17.09 9.47 0.56
N SER A 77 17.30 9.23 1.83
CA SER A 77 17.84 10.21 2.78
C SER A 77 19.30 9.91 3.12
N SER A 78 20.00 10.94 3.59
CA SER A 78 21.32 10.77 4.19
C SER A 78 21.26 9.93 5.49
N SER A 79 22.41 9.44 5.93
CA SER A 79 22.49 8.75 7.22
C SER A 79 22.08 9.64 8.40
N GLU A 80 22.37 10.94 8.33
CA GLU A 80 21.99 11.92 9.35
C GLU A 80 20.49 12.13 9.40
N ASP A 81 19.84 12.35 8.24
CA ASP A 81 18.39 12.49 8.15
C ASP A 81 17.66 11.21 8.61
N SER A 82 18.20 10.04 8.22
CA SER A 82 17.69 8.75 8.63
C SER A 82 17.75 8.55 10.15
N HIS A 83 18.86 8.96 10.78
CA HIS A 83 19.01 8.92 12.22
C HIS A 83 18.07 9.92 12.92
N PHE A 84 17.90 11.11 12.36
CA PHE A 84 16.97 12.11 12.89
C PHE A 84 15.52 11.62 12.87
N LEU A 85 15.10 10.95 11.79
CA LEU A 85 13.79 10.30 11.73
C LEU A 85 13.62 9.25 12.84
N ASP A 86 14.64 8.39 13.04
CA ASP A 86 14.61 7.39 14.11
C ASP A 86 14.48 8.03 15.50
N GLN A 87 15.19 9.12 15.77
CA GLN A 87 15.08 9.86 17.03
C GLN A 87 13.65 10.36 17.27
N ILE A 88 12.98 10.91 16.25
CA ILE A 88 11.60 11.37 16.39
C ILE A 88 10.65 10.19 16.66
N TYR A 89 10.82 9.07 15.96
CA TYR A 89 10.00 7.87 16.18
C TYR A 89 10.15 7.32 17.61
N ASP A 90 11.36 7.32 18.14
CA ASP A 90 11.70 6.72 19.44
C ASP A 90 11.51 7.67 20.62
N ASP A 91 11.31 8.98 20.38
CA ASP A 91 11.10 9.96 21.45
C ASP A 91 9.76 9.70 22.17
N ASN A 92 9.88 9.32 23.45
CA ASN A 92 8.75 9.06 24.34
C ASN A 92 8.20 10.32 25.02
N LYS A 93 8.91 11.44 24.92
CA LYS A 93 8.53 12.72 25.57
C LYS A 93 7.81 13.65 24.61
N LEU A 94 7.92 13.36 23.31
CA LEU A 94 7.29 14.18 22.27
C LEU A 94 5.79 13.90 22.27
N GLU A 95 4.98 14.96 22.32
CA GLU A 95 3.52 14.87 22.19
C GLU A 95 3.13 14.28 20.83
N ASP A 96 2.09 13.43 20.81
CA ASP A 96 1.67 12.67 19.64
C ASP A 96 1.41 13.57 18.43
N LEU A 97 0.69 14.68 18.58
CA LEU A 97 0.41 15.62 17.49
C LEU A 97 1.68 16.24 16.94
N THR A 98 2.58 16.69 17.81
CA THR A 98 3.87 17.26 17.42
C THR A 98 4.73 16.23 16.68
N LYS A 99 4.67 14.96 17.09
CA LYS A 99 5.38 13.86 16.42
C LYS A 99 4.84 13.67 15.00
N VAL A 100 3.51 13.59 14.83
CA VAL A 100 2.85 13.44 13.54
C VAL A 100 3.18 14.63 12.62
N GLU A 101 3.11 15.86 13.10
CA GLU A 101 3.44 17.06 12.33
C GLU A 101 4.89 17.05 11.83
N LYS A 102 5.86 16.74 12.71
CA LYS A 102 7.28 16.66 12.33
C LYS A 102 7.54 15.61 11.26
N ILE A 103 7.00 14.41 11.43
CA ILE A 103 7.18 13.32 10.47
C ILE A 103 6.51 13.63 9.14
N THR A 104 5.31 14.22 9.19
CA THR A 104 4.58 14.67 7.98
C THR A 104 5.40 15.70 7.20
N SER A 105 6.02 16.67 7.88
CA SER A 105 6.91 17.66 7.25
C SER A 105 8.11 17.00 6.59
N LEU A 106 8.83 16.13 7.30
CA LEU A 106 9.98 15.41 6.75
C LEU A 106 9.62 14.60 5.51
N TYR A 107 8.47 13.96 5.52
CA TYR A 107 8.01 13.17 4.37
C TYR A 107 7.62 14.06 3.18
N LYS A 108 7.01 15.22 3.41
CA LYS A 108 6.71 16.21 2.36
C LYS A 108 7.98 16.79 1.76
N ASP A 109 8.94 17.19 2.59
CA ASP A 109 10.20 17.82 2.17
C ASP A 109 11.03 16.91 1.25
N LYS A 110 10.94 15.60 1.42
CA LYS A 110 11.62 14.59 0.58
C LYS A 110 10.70 13.95 -0.46
N GLU A 111 9.48 14.47 -0.65
CA GLU A 111 8.49 13.94 -1.59
C GLU A 111 8.13 12.45 -1.36
N VAL A 112 8.26 11.96 -0.12
CA VAL A 112 7.94 10.56 0.23
C VAL A 112 6.48 10.25 -0.06
N ASN A 113 5.56 11.19 0.20
CA ASN A 113 4.15 11.07 -0.12
C ASN A 113 3.91 10.83 -1.61
N ILE A 114 4.62 11.55 -2.49
CA ILE A 114 4.50 11.38 -3.96
C ILE A 114 5.06 10.02 -4.38
N LYS A 115 6.25 9.66 -3.87
CA LYS A 115 6.90 8.38 -4.17
C LYS A 115 6.07 7.18 -3.71
N THR A 116 5.46 7.28 -2.52
CA THR A 116 4.59 6.22 -1.97
C THR A 116 3.33 6.03 -2.82
N ARG A 117 2.66 7.12 -3.25
CA ARG A 117 1.52 7.01 -4.17
C ARG A 117 1.91 6.35 -5.49
N LYS A 118 3.05 6.76 -6.05
CA LYS A 118 3.56 6.16 -7.30
C LYS A 118 3.82 4.66 -7.13
N LEU A 119 4.42 4.24 -6.03
CA LEU A 119 4.67 2.83 -5.71
C LEU A 119 3.36 2.03 -5.63
N SER A 120 2.32 2.55 -4.98
CA SER A 120 1.00 1.91 -4.96
C SER A 120 0.41 1.76 -6.36
N GLN A 121 0.53 2.79 -7.21
CA GLN A 121 0.07 2.76 -8.60
C GLN A 121 0.83 1.73 -9.45
N GLU A 122 2.14 1.59 -9.24
CA GLU A 122 2.97 0.59 -9.92
C GLU A 122 2.50 -0.83 -9.60
N TYR A 123 2.26 -1.16 -8.33
CA TYR A 123 1.73 -2.47 -7.96
C TYR A 123 0.32 -2.71 -8.51
N SER A 124 -0.54 -1.69 -8.51
CA SER A 124 -1.86 -1.76 -9.13
C SER A 124 -1.78 -2.06 -10.64
N SER A 125 -0.93 -1.35 -11.35
CA SER A 125 -0.71 -1.54 -12.79
C SER A 125 -0.14 -2.93 -13.09
N ASN A 126 0.76 -3.43 -12.25
CA ASN A 126 1.29 -4.79 -12.36
C ASN A 126 0.17 -5.83 -12.21
N ALA A 127 -0.71 -5.68 -11.22
CA ALA A 127 -1.85 -6.58 -11.04
C ALA A 127 -2.76 -6.61 -12.28
N ILE A 128 -3.09 -5.45 -12.84
CA ILE A 128 -3.89 -5.35 -14.07
C ILE A 128 -3.19 -6.03 -15.24
N SER A 129 -1.88 -5.79 -15.40
CA SER A 129 -1.09 -6.45 -16.46
C SER A 129 -1.06 -7.98 -16.34
N LEU A 130 -1.09 -8.51 -15.12
CA LEU A 130 -1.17 -9.95 -14.87
C LEU A 130 -2.58 -10.50 -15.19
N ILE A 131 -3.65 -9.74 -14.87
CA ILE A 131 -5.03 -10.12 -15.24
C ILE A 131 -5.17 -10.29 -16.75
N GLU A 132 -4.55 -9.41 -17.55
CA GLU A 132 -4.60 -9.50 -19.00
C GLU A 132 -3.97 -10.79 -19.55
N LYS A 133 -3.03 -11.41 -18.82
CA LYS A 133 -2.38 -12.66 -19.21
C LYS A 133 -3.19 -13.91 -18.87
N LEU A 134 -4.23 -13.81 -18.01
CA LEU A 134 -5.06 -14.95 -17.65
C LEU A 134 -5.77 -15.53 -18.89
N ASN A 135 -5.85 -16.84 -18.96
CA ASN A 135 -6.60 -17.55 -20.03
C ASN A 135 -8.09 -17.70 -19.68
N ILE A 136 -8.77 -16.58 -19.53
CA ILE A 136 -10.20 -16.51 -19.20
C ILE A 136 -10.94 -15.59 -20.17
N LYS A 137 -12.29 -15.63 -20.17
CA LYS A 137 -13.12 -14.76 -21.01
C LYS A 137 -12.90 -13.29 -20.66
N ASN A 138 -12.94 -12.41 -21.66
CA ASN A 138 -12.72 -10.97 -21.47
C ASN A 138 -13.68 -10.34 -20.45
N ASP A 139 -14.95 -10.73 -20.42
CA ASP A 139 -15.92 -10.23 -19.43
C ASP A 139 -15.45 -10.52 -17.99
N ASN A 140 -14.84 -11.69 -17.75
CA ASN A 140 -14.31 -12.04 -16.45
C ASN A 140 -13.04 -11.22 -16.10
N LYS A 141 -12.19 -10.91 -17.09
CA LYS A 141 -11.05 -10.00 -16.89
C LYS A 141 -11.52 -8.60 -16.50
N THR A 142 -12.50 -8.08 -17.23
CA THR A 142 -13.12 -6.78 -16.92
C THR A 142 -13.66 -6.76 -15.49
N GLY A 143 -14.38 -7.81 -15.07
CA GLY A 143 -14.88 -7.94 -13.71
C GLY A 143 -13.78 -7.91 -12.64
N LEU A 144 -12.66 -8.61 -12.88
CA LEU A 144 -11.48 -8.56 -11.97
C LEU A 144 -10.85 -7.17 -11.93
N ILE A 145 -10.67 -6.52 -13.08
CA ILE A 145 -10.12 -5.16 -13.17
C ILE A 145 -11.02 -4.16 -12.43
N ASP A 146 -12.34 -4.27 -12.57
CA ASP A 146 -13.30 -3.42 -11.85
C ASP A 146 -13.20 -3.59 -10.33
N ILE A 147 -13.01 -4.83 -9.85
CA ILE A 147 -12.77 -5.10 -8.43
C ILE A 147 -11.46 -4.45 -7.98
N CYS A 148 -10.37 -4.60 -8.76
CA CYS A 148 -9.10 -3.96 -8.48
C CYS A 148 -9.23 -2.44 -8.36
N ASN A 149 -9.87 -1.81 -9.34
CA ASN A 149 -10.11 -0.38 -9.36
C ASN A 149 -10.93 0.09 -8.16
N LYS A 150 -11.99 -0.64 -7.79
CA LYS A 150 -12.82 -0.32 -6.61
C LYS A 150 -12.05 -0.44 -5.29
N LEU A 151 -11.16 -1.42 -5.17
CA LEU A 151 -10.33 -1.59 -3.97
C LEU A 151 -9.31 -0.45 -3.80
N LEU A 152 -8.83 0.10 -4.92
CA LEU A 152 -7.78 1.10 -4.97
C LEU A 152 -8.31 2.53 -5.19
N SER A 153 -9.58 2.71 -5.57
CA SER A 153 -10.22 4.02 -5.77
C SER A 153 -10.66 4.70 -4.47
N ARG A 154 -10.08 4.31 -3.34
CA ARG A 154 -10.30 5.01 -2.06
C ARG A 154 -9.47 6.31 -2.04
N ASP A 155 -9.88 7.28 -2.85
CA ASP A 155 -9.47 8.67 -2.73
C ASP A 155 -10.32 9.31 -1.62
N TYR A 156 -9.83 9.19 -0.39
CA TYR A 156 -10.39 9.92 0.74
C TYR A 156 -9.48 11.09 1.10
#